data_c61a0a45355b92bb1755b11bbe72cf5b
#
_entry.id   c61a0a45355b92bb1755b11bbe72cf5b
#
_cell.length_a   1.000
_cell.length_b   1.000
_cell.length_c   1.000
_cell.angle_alpha   90.00
_cell.angle_beta   90.00
_cell.angle_gamma   90.00
#
_symmetry.space_group_name_H-M   'P 1'
#
loop_
_entity.id
_entity.type
_entity.pdbx_description
1 polymer ?
#
loop_
_entity_poly.entity_id
_entity_poly.type
_entity_poly.pdbx_seq_one_letter_code
_entity_poly.pdbx_strand_id
1 'polypeptide(L)'
;MPAGVVKLSIKPVFIGWITLLTQLPLQLFFSFWCGGFIGGIAMSTGLFPKSWPIPYVVGAVAFVAIPTVAYVGKKLNYSRTEYRFYPDRLEFDEGFFSVNKKVIKFRDVKETSLRKGILQRIYGLGSIYLATLATGSTRNTNPFVALGFGNVSASGIIVRDINYPDETFEKVRQLVDAQNN
;
A
#
# COMPACT_ATOMS: atom_id res chain seq x y z
N MET A 1 6.60 19.51 24.69
CA MET A 1 7.82 19.27 23.86
C MET A 1 7.79 20.30 22.75
N PRO A 2 8.84 21.06 22.49
CA PRO A 2 8.86 22.03 21.41
C PRO A 2 8.63 21.29 20.09
N ALA A 3 7.72 21.80 19.28
CA ALA A 3 7.48 21.28 17.93
C ALA A 3 8.77 21.49 17.12
N GLY A 4 9.54 20.44 16.94
CA GLY A 4 10.75 20.47 16.12
C GLY A 4 10.39 20.89 14.69
N VAL A 5 11.26 21.67 14.06
CA VAL A 5 11.09 22.07 12.67
C VAL A 5 11.16 20.82 11.78
N VAL A 6 10.16 20.62 10.91
CA VAL A 6 10.17 19.53 9.92
C VAL A 6 11.35 19.74 8.98
N LYS A 7 12.29 18.79 8.94
CA LYS A 7 13.44 18.86 8.03
C LYS A 7 13.14 18.38 6.62
N LEU A 8 12.25 17.39 6.49
CA LEU A 8 11.91 16.79 5.21
C LEU A 8 10.46 16.28 5.25
N SER A 9 9.64 16.71 4.30
CA SER A 9 8.29 16.15 4.09
C SER A 9 8.25 15.44 2.75
N ILE A 10 7.75 14.21 2.73
CA ILE A 10 7.69 13.36 1.55
C ILE A 10 6.27 12.82 1.39
N LYS A 11 5.75 12.92 0.18
CA LYS A 11 4.49 12.28 -0.21
C LYS A 11 4.75 11.12 -1.16
N PRO A 12 4.12 9.96 -0.95
CA PRO A 12 4.26 8.84 -1.86
C PRO A 12 3.61 9.14 -3.21
N VAL A 13 4.19 8.61 -4.27
CA VAL A 13 3.68 8.76 -5.64
C VAL A 13 2.75 7.61 -5.98
N PHE A 14 1.53 7.93 -6.40
CA PHE A 14 0.57 6.91 -6.82
C PHE A 14 0.66 6.64 -8.33
N ILE A 15 0.99 5.40 -8.70
CA ILE A 15 1.01 4.96 -10.09
C ILE A 15 -0.22 4.06 -10.33
N GLY A 16 -1.27 4.68 -10.88
CA GLY A 16 -2.59 4.05 -11.00
C GLY A 16 -2.62 2.80 -11.85
N TRP A 17 -1.94 2.78 -13.01
CA TRP A 17 -1.98 1.63 -13.91
C TRP A 17 -1.29 0.37 -13.33
N ILE A 18 -0.24 0.54 -12.49
CA ILE A 18 0.38 -0.58 -11.78
C ILE A 18 -0.63 -1.24 -10.84
N THR A 19 -1.45 -0.43 -10.17
CA THR A 19 -2.52 -0.94 -9.31
C THR A 19 -3.52 -1.77 -10.10
N LEU A 20 -3.93 -1.31 -11.27
CA LEU A 20 -4.85 -2.05 -12.13
C LEU A 20 -4.23 -3.37 -12.63
N LEU A 21 -2.98 -3.32 -13.09
CA LEU A 21 -2.27 -4.49 -13.60
C LEU A 21 -2.08 -5.57 -12.52
N THR A 22 -1.69 -5.17 -11.31
CA THR A 22 -1.47 -6.11 -10.20
C THR A 22 -2.78 -6.73 -9.68
N GLN A 23 -3.90 -6.09 -9.91
CA GLN A 23 -5.22 -6.59 -9.50
C GLN A 23 -5.88 -7.48 -10.55
N LEU A 24 -5.40 -7.46 -11.78
CA LEU A 24 -6.04 -8.13 -12.92
C LEU A 24 -6.31 -9.63 -12.67
N PRO A 25 -5.38 -10.46 -12.16
CA PRO A 25 -5.65 -11.87 -11.89
C PRO A 25 -6.76 -12.07 -10.86
N LEU A 26 -6.75 -11.30 -9.79
CA LEU A 26 -7.76 -11.35 -8.75
C LEU A 26 -9.12 -10.88 -9.24
N GLN A 27 -9.13 -9.84 -10.05
CA GLN A 27 -10.31 -9.27 -10.70
C GLN A 27 -10.99 -10.29 -11.59
N LEU A 28 -10.24 -11.00 -12.44
CA LEU A 28 -10.77 -12.06 -13.30
C LEU A 28 -11.38 -13.20 -12.45
N PHE A 29 -10.67 -13.63 -11.42
CA PHE A 29 -11.17 -14.67 -10.52
C PHE A 29 -12.49 -14.27 -9.84
N PHE A 30 -12.53 -13.09 -9.21
CA PHE A 30 -13.75 -12.65 -8.53
C PHE A 30 -14.91 -12.36 -9.48
N SER A 31 -14.65 -11.84 -10.67
CA SER A 31 -15.70 -11.59 -11.67
C SER A 31 -16.34 -12.88 -12.14
N PHE A 32 -15.52 -13.89 -12.42
CA PHE A 32 -16.00 -15.22 -12.77
C PHE A 32 -16.81 -15.86 -11.63
N TRP A 33 -16.28 -15.76 -10.40
CA TRP A 33 -16.95 -16.31 -9.22
C TRP A 33 -18.28 -15.59 -8.92
N CYS A 34 -18.31 -14.27 -8.95
CA CYS A 34 -19.55 -13.48 -8.75
C CYS A 34 -20.58 -13.79 -9.85
N GLY A 35 -20.15 -13.85 -11.10
CA GLY A 35 -21.02 -14.18 -12.22
C GLY A 35 -21.63 -15.57 -12.08
N GLY A 36 -20.78 -16.59 -11.82
CA GLY A 36 -21.23 -17.97 -11.68
C GLY A 36 -22.08 -18.20 -10.42
N PHE A 37 -21.61 -17.74 -9.27
CA PHE A 37 -22.26 -18.02 -7.98
C PHE A 37 -23.48 -17.12 -7.73
N ILE A 38 -23.29 -15.80 -7.72
CA ILE A 38 -24.38 -14.86 -7.43
C ILE A 38 -25.38 -14.84 -8.58
N GLY A 39 -24.91 -14.80 -9.82
CA GLY A 39 -25.77 -14.84 -11.00
C GLY A 39 -26.53 -16.17 -11.11
N GLY A 40 -25.90 -17.31 -10.77
CA GLY A 40 -26.52 -18.62 -10.74
C GLY A 40 -27.63 -18.70 -9.68
N ILE A 41 -27.40 -18.20 -8.47
CA ILE A 41 -28.43 -18.12 -7.43
C ILE A 41 -29.60 -17.24 -7.91
N ALA A 42 -29.34 -16.06 -8.47
CA ALA A 42 -30.36 -15.16 -8.97
C ALA A 42 -31.27 -15.81 -10.02
N MET A 43 -30.69 -16.65 -10.89
CA MET A 43 -31.47 -17.43 -11.87
C MET A 43 -32.26 -18.57 -11.23
N SER A 44 -31.73 -19.22 -10.19
CA SER A 44 -32.40 -20.34 -9.52
C SER A 44 -33.64 -19.93 -8.73
N THR A 45 -33.70 -18.64 -8.30
CA THR A 45 -34.87 -18.09 -7.58
C THR A 45 -36.12 -17.93 -8.46
N GLY A 46 -35.97 -18.04 -9.79
CA GLY A 46 -37.08 -17.84 -10.73
C GLY A 46 -37.52 -16.38 -10.90
N LEU A 47 -36.82 -15.42 -10.26
CA LEU A 47 -37.13 -13.99 -10.36
C LEU A 47 -36.84 -13.41 -11.75
N PHE A 48 -35.99 -14.08 -12.51
CA PHE A 48 -35.55 -13.64 -13.83
C PHE A 48 -35.83 -14.70 -14.89
N PRO A 49 -36.22 -14.32 -16.12
CA PRO A 49 -36.36 -15.25 -17.25
C PRO A 49 -35.05 -15.99 -17.49
N LYS A 50 -35.13 -17.30 -17.76
CA LYS A 50 -33.96 -18.16 -18.08
C LYS A 50 -33.18 -17.69 -19.29
N SER A 51 -33.80 -16.93 -20.19
CA SER A 51 -33.17 -16.33 -21.38
C SER A 51 -32.27 -15.15 -21.06
N TRP A 52 -32.33 -14.59 -19.85
CA TRP A 52 -31.54 -13.43 -19.50
C TRP A 52 -30.10 -13.80 -19.13
N PRO A 53 -29.12 -13.06 -19.62
CA PRO A 53 -27.69 -13.35 -19.38
C PRO A 53 -27.22 -12.85 -17.99
N ILE A 54 -28.00 -13.10 -16.94
CA ILE A 54 -27.74 -12.59 -15.58
C ILE A 54 -26.34 -12.90 -15.06
N PRO A 55 -25.81 -14.16 -15.18
CA PRO A 55 -24.46 -14.45 -14.71
C PRO A 55 -23.39 -13.60 -15.39
N TYR A 56 -23.53 -13.36 -16.69
CA TYR A 56 -22.58 -12.53 -17.45
C TYR A 56 -22.65 -11.05 -17.06
N VAL A 57 -23.88 -10.54 -16.84
CA VAL A 57 -24.09 -9.15 -16.39
C VAL A 57 -23.49 -8.94 -15.00
N VAL A 58 -23.76 -9.85 -14.06
CA VAL A 58 -23.19 -9.80 -12.70
C VAL A 58 -21.66 -9.87 -12.75
N GLY A 59 -21.10 -10.78 -13.55
CA GLY A 59 -19.65 -10.89 -13.75
C GLY A 59 -19.05 -9.63 -14.33
N ALA A 60 -19.68 -9.04 -15.36
CA ALA A 60 -19.21 -7.80 -15.99
C ALA A 60 -19.26 -6.60 -15.03
N VAL A 61 -20.34 -6.48 -14.25
CA VAL A 61 -20.44 -5.44 -13.22
C VAL A 61 -19.36 -5.61 -12.16
N ALA A 62 -19.14 -6.82 -11.68
CA ALA A 62 -18.06 -7.10 -10.71
C ALA A 62 -16.68 -6.80 -11.30
N PHE A 63 -16.47 -7.12 -12.59
CA PHE A 63 -15.20 -6.85 -13.30
C PHE A 63 -14.85 -5.35 -13.35
N VAL A 64 -15.82 -4.47 -13.41
CA VAL A 64 -15.61 -3.02 -13.42
C VAL A 64 -15.61 -2.45 -11.99
N ALA A 65 -16.55 -2.86 -11.14
CA ALA A 65 -16.75 -2.28 -9.83
C ALA A 65 -15.58 -2.58 -8.88
N ILE A 66 -15.09 -3.83 -8.85
CA ILE A 66 -14.02 -4.24 -7.93
C ILE A 66 -12.74 -3.40 -8.13
N PRO A 67 -12.17 -3.29 -9.35
CA PRO A 67 -10.96 -2.50 -9.54
C PRO A 67 -11.18 -1.01 -9.36
N THR A 68 -12.39 -0.51 -9.68
CA THR A 68 -12.70 0.91 -9.48
C THR A 68 -12.68 1.26 -8.01
N VAL A 69 -13.33 0.49 -7.15
CA VAL A 69 -13.32 0.70 -5.69
C VAL A 69 -11.91 0.60 -5.14
N ALA A 70 -11.16 -0.42 -5.55
CA ALA A 70 -9.79 -0.62 -5.10
C ALA A 70 -8.85 0.51 -5.58
N TYR A 71 -8.99 0.97 -6.82
CA TYR A 71 -8.24 2.11 -7.37
C TYR A 71 -8.51 3.39 -6.60
N VAL A 72 -9.79 3.72 -6.41
CA VAL A 72 -10.20 4.93 -5.68
C VAL A 72 -9.70 4.87 -4.24
N GLY A 73 -9.92 3.75 -3.55
CA GLY A 73 -9.45 3.57 -2.16
C GLY A 73 -7.93 3.74 -2.04
N LYS A 74 -7.16 3.14 -2.96
CA LYS A 74 -5.70 3.24 -2.96
C LYS A 74 -5.24 4.66 -3.29
N LYS A 75 -5.84 5.32 -4.28
CA LYS A 75 -5.54 6.71 -4.65
C LYS A 75 -5.77 7.65 -3.48
N LEU A 76 -6.91 7.51 -2.79
CA LEU A 76 -7.24 8.32 -1.62
C LEU A 76 -6.29 8.08 -0.46
N ASN A 77 -5.88 6.83 -0.22
CA ASN A 77 -4.88 6.50 0.79
C ASN A 77 -3.54 7.17 0.50
N TYR A 78 -3.04 7.07 -0.74
CA TYR A 78 -1.78 7.71 -1.15
C TYR A 78 -1.85 9.24 -1.05
N SER A 79 -2.96 9.85 -1.42
CA SER A 79 -3.11 11.32 -1.36
C SER A 79 -3.10 11.88 0.07
N ARG A 80 -3.47 11.04 1.06
CA ARG A 80 -3.53 11.43 2.47
C ARG A 80 -2.29 11.02 3.27
N THR A 81 -1.45 10.14 2.71
CA THR A 81 -0.21 9.72 3.37
C THR A 81 0.85 10.79 3.21
N GLU A 82 1.42 11.23 4.32
CA GLU A 82 2.53 12.17 4.36
C GLU A 82 3.54 11.72 5.41
N TYR A 83 4.80 11.62 5.00
CA TYR A 83 5.92 11.28 5.86
C TYR A 83 6.67 12.56 6.26
N ARG A 84 6.68 12.89 7.56
CA ARG A 84 7.35 14.07 8.11
C ARG A 84 8.55 13.65 8.93
N PHE A 85 9.71 13.99 8.44
CA PHE A 85 10.98 13.71 9.11
C PHE A 85 11.39 14.91 9.96
N TYR A 86 11.46 14.67 11.26
CA TYR A 86 12.02 15.58 12.25
C TYR A 86 13.48 15.20 12.53
N PRO A 87 14.26 16.03 13.25
CA PRO A 87 15.63 15.68 13.61
C PRO A 87 15.75 14.39 14.42
N ASP A 88 14.75 14.06 15.24
CA ASP A 88 14.76 12.98 16.23
C ASP A 88 13.78 11.85 15.94
N ARG A 89 12.83 12.06 15.00
CA ARG A 89 11.75 11.12 14.75
C ARG A 89 11.15 11.24 13.36
N LEU A 90 10.49 10.18 12.94
CA LEU A 90 9.60 10.13 11.80
C LEU A 90 8.15 10.11 12.30
N GLU A 91 7.34 11.04 11.83
CA GLU A 91 5.89 11.02 12.00
C GLU A 91 5.21 10.78 10.65
N PHE A 92 4.20 9.94 10.63
CA PHE A 92 3.41 9.75 9.42
C PHE A 92 1.97 9.40 9.75
N ASP A 93 1.10 9.87 8.88
CA ASP A 93 -0.32 9.60 8.90
C ASP A 93 -0.62 8.57 7.81
N GLU A 94 -1.24 7.44 8.17
CA GLU A 94 -1.62 6.38 7.24
C GLU A 94 -3.09 6.02 7.43
N GLY A 95 -3.80 5.83 6.34
CA GLY A 95 -5.17 5.32 6.34
C GLY A 95 -6.19 6.28 5.73
N PHE A 96 -7.25 5.67 5.15
CA PHE A 96 -8.35 6.40 4.52
C PHE A 96 -9.55 6.55 5.44
N PHE A 97 -10.02 5.44 6.02
CA PHE A 97 -11.17 5.43 6.94
C PHE A 97 -10.77 5.66 8.39
N SER A 98 -9.58 5.22 8.78
CA SER A 98 -9.00 5.44 10.11
C SER A 98 -7.63 6.05 9.93
N VAL A 99 -7.44 7.25 10.44
CA VAL A 99 -6.14 7.92 10.42
C VAL A 99 -5.32 7.40 11.59
N ASN A 100 -4.33 6.58 11.29
CA ASN A 100 -3.36 6.09 12.26
C ASN A 100 -2.11 6.98 12.22
N LYS A 101 -1.93 7.79 13.26
CA LYS A 101 -0.69 8.55 13.46
C LYS A 101 0.34 7.64 14.10
N LYS A 102 1.46 7.48 13.43
CA LYS A 102 2.58 6.71 13.94
C LYS A 102 3.80 7.61 14.10
N VAL A 103 4.49 7.42 15.21
CA VAL A 103 5.73 8.16 15.53
C VAL A 103 6.82 7.15 15.82
N ILE A 104 7.95 7.28 15.15
CA ILE A 104 9.14 6.46 15.38
C ILE A 104 10.31 7.34 15.69
N LYS A 105 10.99 7.08 16.80
CA LYS A 105 12.24 7.74 17.16
C LYS A 105 13.40 7.10 16.40
N PHE A 106 14.30 7.89 15.85
CA PHE A 106 15.43 7.40 15.08
C PHE A 106 16.41 6.56 15.92
N ARG A 107 16.52 6.81 17.20
CA ARG A 107 17.31 5.98 18.13
C ARG A 107 16.86 4.51 18.19
N ASP A 108 15.59 4.25 17.84
CA ASP A 108 15.02 2.90 17.84
C ASP A 108 15.20 2.19 16.48
N VAL A 109 15.69 2.91 15.46
CA VAL A 109 15.99 2.38 14.12
C VAL A 109 17.35 1.71 14.13
N LYS A 110 17.38 0.42 13.77
CA LYS A 110 18.61 -0.40 13.72
C LYS A 110 19.19 -0.52 12.32
N GLU A 111 18.36 -0.50 11.34
CA GLU A 111 18.76 -0.68 9.96
C GLU A 111 17.92 0.19 9.05
N THR A 112 18.59 0.85 8.11
CA THR A 112 17.95 1.62 7.04
C THR A 112 18.34 1.00 5.72
N SER A 113 17.36 0.58 4.91
CA SER A 113 17.63 -0.01 3.60
C SER A 113 16.76 0.62 2.50
N LEU A 114 17.36 0.80 1.33
CA LEU A 114 16.67 1.28 0.13
C LEU A 114 16.29 0.08 -0.75
N ARG A 115 15.01 -0.02 -1.08
CA ARG A 115 14.50 -1.05 -1.99
C ARG A 115 13.92 -0.40 -3.24
N LYS A 116 14.34 -0.91 -4.40
CA LYS A 116 13.81 -0.50 -5.70
C LYS A 116 13.32 -1.74 -6.43
N GLY A 117 12.00 -1.91 -6.50
CA GLY A 117 11.39 -2.95 -7.35
C GLY A 117 11.60 -2.65 -8.84
N ILE A 118 11.39 -3.63 -9.70
CA ILE A 118 11.57 -3.49 -11.16
C ILE A 118 10.74 -2.31 -11.68
N LEU A 119 9.45 -2.26 -11.33
CA LEU A 119 8.56 -1.18 -11.75
C LEU A 119 8.95 0.17 -11.15
N GLN A 120 9.33 0.19 -9.87
CA GLN A 120 9.80 1.42 -9.22
C GLN A 120 11.06 1.97 -9.92
N ARG A 121 11.98 1.09 -10.36
CA ARG A 121 13.19 1.49 -11.08
C ARG A 121 12.87 2.15 -12.42
N ILE A 122 11.88 1.62 -13.17
CA ILE A 122 11.44 2.20 -14.44
C ILE A 122 10.88 3.62 -14.25
N TYR A 123 10.18 3.87 -13.12
CA TYR A 123 9.59 5.18 -12.79
C TYR A 123 10.49 6.08 -11.95
N GLY A 124 11.74 5.68 -11.68
CA GLY A 124 12.63 6.46 -10.84
C GLY A 124 12.18 6.53 -9.38
N LEU A 125 11.36 5.57 -8.94
CA LEU A 125 10.84 5.50 -7.57
C LEU A 125 11.62 4.49 -6.73
N GLY A 126 11.46 4.59 -5.41
CA GLY A 126 11.97 3.62 -4.46
C GLY A 126 11.20 3.64 -3.15
N SER A 127 11.52 2.71 -2.29
CA SER A 127 10.94 2.63 -0.95
C SER A 127 12.04 2.47 0.08
N ILE A 128 11.99 3.29 1.13
CA ILE A 128 12.95 3.24 2.25
C ILE A 128 12.33 2.39 3.35
N TYR A 129 13.07 1.40 3.79
CA TYR A 129 12.71 0.53 4.91
C TYR A 129 13.53 0.90 6.13
N LEU A 130 12.83 1.19 7.24
CA LEU A 130 13.40 1.50 8.54
C LEU A 130 13.05 0.37 9.49
N ALA A 131 14.01 -0.49 9.81
CA ALA A 131 13.83 -1.57 10.77
C ALA A 131 13.96 -1.05 12.19
N THR A 132 13.02 -1.40 13.08
CA THR A 132 13.03 -0.99 14.48
C THR A 132 13.09 -2.20 15.41
N LEU A 133 13.58 -2.01 16.63
CA LEU A 133 13.63 -3.07 17.66
C LEU A 133 12.26 -3.42 18.24
N ALA A 134 11.28 -2.54 18.08
CA ALA A 134 10.07 -2.55 18.90
C ALA A 134 9.06 -3.65 18.56
N THR A 135 9.30 -4.47 17.55
CA THR A 135 8.32 -5.50 17.20
C THR A 135 9.01 -6.79 16.82
N GLY A 136 8.71 -7.83 17.57
CA GLY A 136 9.19 -9.18 17.28
C GLY A 136 8.92 -9.56 15.82
N SER A 137 9.89 -10.18 15.21
CA SER A 137 9.88 -10.67 13.83
C SER A 137 8.74 -11.67 13.59
N THR A 138 7.54 -11.19 13.41
CA THR A 138 6.49 -12.01 12.81
C THR A 138 6.68 -11.93 11.29
N ARG A 139 7.47 -12.87 10.79
CA ARG A 139 7.59 -13.17 9.37
C ARG A 139 6.22 -13.71 8.92
N ASN A 140 5.32 -12.79 8.64
CA ASN A 140 4.00 -13.16 8.11
C ASN A 140 4.21 -13.65 6.66
N THR A 141 4.38 -14.96 6.53
CA THR A 141 4.46 -15.68 5.24
C THR A 141 3.08 -15.86 4.62
N ASN A 142 2.20 -14.88 4.77
CA ASN A 142 0.90 -14.92 4.14
C ASN A 142 1.09 -14.79 2.61
N PRO A 143 0.69 -15.79 1.79
CA PRO A 143 0.87 -15.75 0.35
C PRO A 143 0.20 -14.54 -0.32
N PHE A 144 -0.82 -13.94 0.30
CA PHE A 144 -1.44 -12.71 -0.14
C PHE A 144 -0.52 -11.48 -0.07
N VAL A 145 0.49 -11.51 0.81
CA VAL A 145 1.52 -10.46 0.87
C VAL A 145 2.45 -10.53 -0.34
N ALA A 146 2.77 -11.74 -0.81
CA ALA A 146 3.58 -11.95 -2.01
C ALA A 146 2.88 -11.44 -3.28
N LEU A 147 1.55 -11.46 -3.30
CA LEU A 147 0.71 -10.93 -4.37
C LEU A 147 0.42 -9.43 -4.23
N GLY A 148 0.99 -8.73 -3.24
CA GLY A 148 0.79 -7.30 -3.03
C GLY A 148 -0.48 -6.92 -2.25
N PHE A 149 -1.22 -7.88 -1.68
CA PHE A 149 -2.48 -7.67 -0.97
C PHE A 149 -2.34 -7.58 0.56
N GLY A 150 -1.15 -7.52 1.10
CA GLY A 150 -0.95 -7.46 2.56
C GLY A 150 0.11 -6.45 2.97
N ASN A 151 -0.05 -5.88 4.15
CA ASN A 151 1.03 -5.17 4.81
C ASN A 151 2.05 -6.17 5.30
N VAL A 152 3.29 -6.04 4.83
CA VAL A 152 4.41 -6.74 5.45
C VAL A 152 4.58 -6.16 6.84
N SER A 153 4.05 -6.83 7.86
CA SER A 153 4.38 -6.55 9.26
C SER A 153 5.78 -7.08 9.56
N ALA A 154 6.77 -6.61 8.81
CA ALA A 154 8.14 -6.67 9.27
C ALA A 154 8.28 -5.64 10.40
N SER A 155 9.14 -5.91 11.38
CA SER A 155 9.49 -4.98 12.47
C SER A 155 10.07 -3.68 11.93
N GLY A 156 9.24 -2.82 11.33
CA GLY A 156 9.74 -1.60 10.71
C GLY A 156 8.69 -0.87 9.90
N ILE A 157 9.08 0.28 9.40
CA ILE A 157 8.25 1.13 8.55
C ILE A 157 8.82 1.14 7.15
N ILE A 158 7.89 1.17 6.19
CA ILE A 158 8.22 1.34 4.77
C ILE A 158 7.69 2.71 4.33
N VAL A 159 8.58 3.61 3.98
CA VAL A 159 8.28 4.84 3.26
C VAL A 159 8.22 4.47 1.77
N ARG A 160 6.99 4.39 1.22
CA ARG A 160 6.73 3.77 -0.10
C ARG A 160 6.77 4.78 -1.24
N ASP A 161 7.20 4.29 -2.40
CA ASP A 161 7.03 4.94 -3.72
C ASP A 161 7.42 6.43 -3.71
N ILE A 162 8.62 6.72 -3.24
CA ILE A 162 9.17 8.08 -3.16
C ILE A 162 9.95 8.44 -4.43
N ASN A 163 9.85 9.70 -4.81
CA ASN A 163 10.71 10.29 -5.85
C ASN A 163 12.12 10.50 -5.34
N TYR A 164 13.11 10.47 -6.25
CA TYR A 164 14.53 10.66 -5.93
C TYR A 164 14.99 9.80 -4.75
N PRO A 165 14.81 8.47 -4.86
CA PRO A 165 14.96 7.58 -3.72
C PRO A 165 16.38 7.55 -3.15
N ASP A 166 17.42 7.73 -3.97
CA ASP A 166 18.82 7.73 -3.52
C ASP A 166 19.14 8.96 -2.67
N GLU A 167 18.77 10.14 -3.17
CA GLU A 167 18.98 11.40 -2.44
C GLU A 167 18.20 11.43 -1.12
N THR A 168 16.96 10.97 -1.18
CA THR A 168 16.10 10.89 0.01
C THR A 168 16.65 9.91 1.03
N PHE A 169 17.14 8.77 0.58
CA PHE A 169 17.75 7.74 1.42
C PHE A 169 18.97 8.29 2.16
N GLU A 170 19.88 8.99 1.46
CA GLU A 170 21.05 9.58 2.09
C GLU A 170 20.68 10.63 3.16
N LYS A 171 19.68 11.49 2.89
CA LYS A 171 19.18 12.45 3.87
C LYS A 171 18.59 11.77 5.12
N VAL A 172 17.79 10.71 4.90
CA VAL A 172 17.18 9.94 6.00
C VAL A 172 18.26 9.24 6.81
N ARG A 173 19.23 8.61 6.13
CA ARG A 173 20.37 7.95 6.78
C ARG A 173 21.16 8.91 7.66
N GLN A 174 21.50 10.10 7.16
CA GLN A 174 22.19 11.13 7.95
C GLN A 174 21.41 11.53 9.20
N LEU A 175 20.06 11.62 9.12
CA LEU A 175 19.22 11.92 10.29
C LEU A 175 19.23 10.78 11.33
N VAL A 176 19.22 9.53 10.86
CA VAL A 176 19.28 8.35 11.74
C VAL A 176 20.66 8.23 12.40
N ASP A 177 21.74 8.38 11.61
CA ASP A 177 23.10 8.25 12.11
C ASP A 177 23.44 9.38 13.13
N ALA A 178 22.93 10.60 12.93
CA ALA A 178 23.10 11.72 13.87
C ALA A 178 22.43 11.50 15.24
N GLN A 179 21.50 10.56 15.36
CA GLN A 179 20.84 10.22 16.62
C GLN A 179 21.41 8.97 17.30
N ASN A 180 22.18 8.18 16.56
CA ASN A 180 22.78 6.93 17.07
C ASN A 180 24.26 7.10 17.46
N ASN A 181 24.87 8.24 17.14
CA ASN A 181 26.19 8.68 17.61
C ASN A 181 26.08 9.58 18.83
#